data_13c0428382abad280b2dd35e7e271ab9
#
_entry.id   13c0428382abad280b2dd35e7e271ab9
#
_cell.length_a   1.000
_cell.length_b   1.000
_cell.length_c   1.000
_cell.angle_alpha   90.00
_cell.angle_beta   90.00
_cell.angle_gamma   90.00
#
_symmetry.space_group_name_H-M   'P 1'
#
loop_
_entity.id
_entity.type
_entity.pdbx_description
1 polymer ?
#
loop_
_entity_poly.entity_id
_entity_poly.type
_entity_poly.pdbx_seq_one_letter_code
_entity_poly.pdbx_strand_id
1 'polypeptide(L)'
;MLTGAGVPIEVAAPRVDEAALQESSVAEGLSPRDVADLLAEAKAAKLAARFPNRLVLGADQTADLDGALLTKPTTPEAAKAQIAQLSGRRHILHSAAVIFEGGRPVWRHIQSPRLHMRPLSPEYIDDYVDRHWPDLAGSVGAYRIEGEGARFFTSVTGDFFAVQGLPLLPLLDYLALRGHIAT
;
A
#
# COMPACT_ATOMS: atom_id res chain seq x y z
N MET A 1 -5.14 1.53 -11.25
CA MET A 1 -6.52 1.52 -10.71
C MET A 1 -7.33 2.73 -11.18
N LEU A 2 -7.00 3.96 -10.81
CA LEU A 2 -7.82 5.16 -11.17
C LEU A 2 -8.03 5.32 -12.68
N THR A 3 -6.98 5.20 -13.47
CA THR A 3 -7.08 5.25 -14.95
C THR A 3 -8.01 4.15 -15.49
N GLY A 4 -7.89 2.92 -14.94
CA GLY A 4 -8.80 1.82 -15.30
C GLY A 4 -10.25 2.03 -14.86
N ALA A 5 -10.47 2.89 -13.86
CA ALA A 5 -11.80 3.33 -13.43
C ALA A 5 -12.31 4.57 -14.19
N GLY A 6 -11.62 5.00 -15.25
CA GLY A 6 -12.03 6.14 -16.06
C GLY A 6 -11.73 7.51 -15.44
N VAL A 7 -10.97 7.57 -14.34
CA VAL A 7 -10.58 8.83 -13.70
C VAL A 7 -9.30 9.36 -14.36
N PRO A 8 -9.34 10.54 -14.99
CA PRO A 8 -8.14 11.15 -15.57
C PRO A 8 -7.20 11.61 -14.46
N ILE A 9 -5.96 11.12 -14.47
CA ILE A 9 -4.93 11.47 -13.49
C ILE A 9 -3.62 11.85 -14.16
N GLU A 10 -2.86 12.69 -13.48
CA GLU A 10 -1.45 12.97 -13.76
C GLU A 10 -0.62 12.41 -12.60
N VAL A 11 0.42 11.63 -12.90
CA VAL A 11 1.28 11.00 -11.88
C VAL A 11 2.52 11.83 -11.68
N ALA A 12 2.87 12.11 -10.42
CA ALA A 12 4.06 12.85 -10.04
C ALA A 12 4.76 12.21 -8.84
N ALA A 13 6.10 12.21 -8.84
CA ALA A 13 6.90 11.69 -7.73
C ALA A 13 6.99 12.73 -6.59
N PRO A 14 6.60 12.38 -5.36
CA PRO A 14 6.57 13.32 -4.25
C PRO A 14 7.94 13.62 -3.63
N ARG A 15 8.97 12.79 -3.86
CA ARG A 15 10.32 12.90 -3.26
C ARG A 15 10.27 13.00 -1.73
N VAL A 16 9.55 12.10 -1.10
CA VAL A 16 9.49 11.91 0.35
C VAL A 16 10.54 10.88 0.74
N ASP A 17 11.24 11.12 1.84
CA ASP A 17 12.11 10.11 2.46
C ASP A 17 11.25 9.15 3.30
N GLU A 18 10.72 8.13 2.62
CA GLU A 18 9.81 7.16 3.24
C GLU A 18 10.53 6.33 4.33
N ALA A 19 11.82 6.02 4.12
CA ALA A 19 12.57 5.22 5.08
C ALA A 19 12.77 5.96 6.40
N ALA A 20 13.19 7.22 6.34
CA ALA A 20 13.37 8.06 7.55
C ALA A 20 12.04 8.28 8.28
N LEU A 21 10.93 8.49 7.55
CA LEU A 21 9.60 8.63 8.16
C LEU A 21 9.13 7.33 8.81
N GLN A 22 9.36 6.18 8.21
CA GLN A 22 9.02 4.88 8.80
C GLN A 22 9.83 4.62 10.07
N GLU A 23 11.14 4.86 10.02
CA GLU A 23 12.03 4.65 11.16
C GLU A 23 11.64 5.53 12.36
N SER A 24 11.42 6.85 12.14
CA SER A 24 10.98 7.75 13.21
C SER A 24 9.62 7.37 13.78
N SER A 25 8.66 6.99 12.91
CA SER A 25 7.32 6.59 13.33
C SER A 25 7.34 5.32 14.19
N VAL A 26 8.14 4.34 13.82
CA VAL A 26 8.32 3.11 14.62
C VAL A 26 8.98 3.43 15.96
N ALA A 27 9.98 4.31 16.00
CA ALA A 27 10.62 4.74 17.23
C ALA A 27 9.67 5.51 18.18
N GLU A 28 8.69 6.23 17.61
CA GLU A 28 7.62 6.91 18.35
C GLU A 28 6.46 5.97 18.75
N GLY A 29 6.50 4.70 18.35
CA GLY A 29 5.49 3.70 18.70
C GLY A 29 4.19 3.77 17.88
N LEU A 30 4.22 4.39 16.69
CA LEU A 30 3.07 4.42 15.79
C LEU A 30 2.73 3.00 15.31
N SER A 31 1.45 2.71 15.20
CA SER A 31 1.00 1.45 14.58
C SER A 31 1.30 1.43 13.08
N PRO A 32 1.45 0.24 12.45
CA PRO A 32 1.61 0.14 11.00
C PRO A 32 0.50 0.87 10.22
N ARG A 33 -0.73 0.89 10.75
CA ARG A 33 -1.87 1.63 10.21
C ARG A 33 -1.63 3.14 10.19
N ASP A 34 -1.12 3.69 11.30
CA ASP A 34 -0.88 5.13 11.42
C ASP A 34 0.33 5.55 10.58
N VAL A 35 1.30 4.67 10.41
CA VAL A 35 2.43 4.87 9.48
C VAL A 35 1.94 4.98 8.03
N ALA A 36 0.99 4.12 7.61
CA ALA A 36 0.41 4.22 6.26
C ALA A 36 -0.27 5.58 6.02
N ASP A 37 -1.06 6.06 7.01
CA ASP A 37 -1.73 7.37 6.93
C ASP A 37 -0.74 8.52 6.86
N LEU A 38 0.28 8.51 7.72
CA LEU A 38 1.33 9.52 7.75
C LEU A 38 2.09 9.62 6.41
N LEU A 39 2.45 8.47 5.84
CA LEU A 39 3.14 8.43 4.55
C LEU A 39 2.25 8.92 3.40
N ALA A 40 0.98 8.52 3.38
CA ALA A 40 0.02 8.99 2.39
C ALA A 40 -0.16 10.52 2.49
N GLU A 41 -0.29 11.06 3.71
CA GLU A 41 -0.39 12.49 3.95
C GLU A 41 0.88 13.24 3.52
N ALA A 42 2.06 12.75 3.90
CA ALA A 42 3.34 13.37 3.54
C ALA A 42 3.53 13.45 2.01
N LYS A 43 3.15 12.38 1.28
CA LYS A 43 3.16 12.36 -0.19
C LYS A 43 2.22 13.39 -0.79
N ALA A 44 0.98 13.46 -0.30
CA ALA A 44 -0.01 14.42 -0.78
C ALA A 44 0.42 15.86 -0.48
N ALA A 45 0.83 16.16 0.75
CA ALA A 45 1.25 17.50 1.18
C ALA A 45 2.43 18.02 0.36
N LYS A 46 3.43 17.15 0.10
CA LYS A 46 4.62 17.51 -0.69
C LYS A 46 4.27 17.93 -2.13
N LEU A 47 3.33 17.23 -2.75
CA LEU A 47 2.86 17.57 -4.10
C LEU A 47 1.87 18.74 -4.08
N ALA A 48 0.99 18.84 -3.09
CA ALA A 48 0.05 19.94 -2.96
C ALA A 48 0.77 21.31 -2.85
N ALA A 49 1.92 21.35 -2.18
CA ALA A 49 2.77 22.55 -2.13
C ALA A 49 3.31 22.96 -3.53
N ARG A 50 3.49 22.00 -4.46
CA ARG A 50 3.92 22.28 -5.84
C ARG A 50 2.75 22.57 -6.78
N PHE A 51 1.55 22.09 -6.46
CA PHE A 51 0.36 22.19 -7.28
C PHE A 51 -0.83 22.76 -6.48
N PRO A 52 -0.76 24.02 -6.00
CA PRO A 52 -1.71 24.57 -5.03
C PRO A 52 -3.15 24.64 -5.54
N ASN A 53 -3.34 24.66 -6.86
CA ASN A 53 -4.66 24.76 -7.51
C ASN A 53 -5.18 23.41 -8.02
N ARG A 54 -4.57 22.31 -7.63
CA ARG A 54 -4.95 20.95 -8.03
C ARG A 54 -5.50 20.17 -6.85
N LEU A 55 -6.38 19.22 -7.16
CA LEU A 55 -6.71 18.14 -6.23
C LEU A 55 -5.55 17.14 -6.24
N VAL A 56 -4.93 16.92 -5.10
CA VAL A 56 -3.73 16.06 -4.98
C VAL A 56 -4.03 14.87 -4.11
N LEU A 57 -3.88 13.67 -4.68
CA LEU A 57 -4.00 12.40 -3.97
C LEU A 57 -2.61 11.87 -3.60
N GLY A 58 -2.40 11.57 -2.34
CA GLY A 58 -1.32 10.72 -1.84
C GLY A 58 -1.87 9.40 -1.36
N ALA A 59 -1.17 8.31 -1.63
CA ALA A 59 -1.52 7.00 -1.12
C ALA A 59 -0.27 6.25 -0.68
N ASP A 60 -0.43 5.42 0.33
CA ASP A 60 0.61 4.51 0.81
C ASP A 60 0.02 3.22 1.36
N GLN A 61 0.85 2.18 1.40
CA GLN A 61 0.48 0.89 1.96
C GLN A 61 1.58 0.35 2.86
N THR A 62 1.19 -0.13 4.04
CA THR A 62 2.04 -0.87 4.95
C THR A 62 1.54 -2.30 5.14
N ALA A 63 2.44 -3.21 5.49
CA ALA A 63 2.09 -4.56 5.91
C ALA A 63 2.38 -4.74 7.41
N ASP A 64 1.41 -5.32 8.09
CA ASP A 64 1.40 -5.54 9.54
C ASP A 64 1.36 -7.04 9.81
N LEU A 65 2.37 -7.54 10.49
CA LEU A 65 2.40 -8.90 11.01
C LEU A 65 2.46 -8.86 12.54
N ASP A 66 1.31 -9.11 13.18
CA ASP A 66 1.15 -9.09 14.64
C ASP A 66 1.62 -7.77 15.30
N GLY A 67 1.34 -6.63 14.66
CA GLY A 67 1.73 -5.30 15.12
C GLY A 67 3.12 -4.85 14.65
N ALA A 68 3.89 -5.72 14.01
CA ALA A 68 5.18 -5.37 13.45
C ALA A 68 5.05 -4.86 12.00
N LEU A 69 5.64 -3.70 11.72
CA LEU A 69 5.72 -3.14 10.38
C LEU A 69 6.71 -3.95 9.54
N LEU A 70 6.25 -4.48 8.40
CA LEU A 70 7.13 -5.09 7.40
C LEU A 70 7.59 -4.04 6.40
N THR A 71 8.88 -4.03 6.12
CA THR A 71 9.47 -3.12 5.12
C THR A 71 9.62 -3.82 3.77
N LYS A 72 9.72 -3.05 2.69
CA LYS A 72 9.97 -3.59 1.35
C LYS A 72 11.32 -4.29 1.30
N PRO A 73 11.39 -5.52 0.75
CA PRO A 73 12.67 -6.22 0.64
C PRO A 73 13.58 -5.54 -0.38
N THR A 74 14.87 -5.49 -0.08
CA THR A 74 15.89 -4.88 -0.95
C THR A 74 16.73 -5.90 -1.70
N THR A 75 16.64 -7.19 -1.30
CA THR A 75 17.35 -8.31 -1.95
C THR A 75 16.44 -9.51 -2.11
N PRO A 76 16.74 -10.45 -3.02
CA PRO A 76 15.99 -11.72 -3.14
C PRO A 76 15.94 -12.50 -1.82
N GLU A 77 17.04 -12.54 -1.06
CA GLU A 77 17.13 -13.26 0.20
C GLU A 77 16.19 -12.63 1.25
N ALA A 78 16.11 -11.29 1.30
CA ALA A 78 15.19 -10.59 2.17
C ALA A 78 13.73 -10.87 1.77
N ALA A 79 13.43 -10.97 0.46
CA ALA A 79 12.12 -11.33 -0.04
C ALA A 79 11.73 -12.77 0.36
N LYS A 80 12.64 -13.73 0.19
CA LYS A 80 12.46 -15.14 0.61
C LYS A 80 12.18 -15.23 2.11
N ALA A 81 13.00 -14.55 2.92
CA ALA A 81 12.83 -14.51 4.38
C ALA A 81 11.47 -13.90 4.78
N GLN A 82 11.04 -12.83 4.12
CA GLN A 82 9.77 -12.18 4.40
C GLN A 82 8.57 -13.08 4.06
N ILE A 83 8.58 -13.75 2.89
CA ILE A 83 7.53 -14.70 2.52
C ILE A 83 7.51 -15.89 3.50
N ALA A 84 8.68 -16.41 3.90
CA ALA A 84 8.78 -17.49 4.88
C ALA A 84 8.20 -17.06 6.26
N GLN A 85 8.43 -15.82 6.67
CA GLN A 85 7.85 -15.25 7.89
C GLN A 85 6.32 -15.16 7.82
N LEU A 86 5.74 -14.90 6.65
CA LEU A 86 4.30 -14.80 6.41
C LEU A 86 3.62 -16.16 6.20
N SER A 87 4.39 -17.19 5.83
CA SER A 87 3.90 -18.53 5.50
C SER A 87 3.08 -19.13 6.65
N GLY A 88 1.87 -19.59 6.36
CA GLY A 88 0.94 -20.18 7.34
C GLY A 88 0.29 -19.17 8.29
N ARG A 89 0.51 -17.86 8.12
CA ARG A 89 0.07 -16.83 9.06
C ARG A 89 -0.92 -15.86 8.44
N ARG A 90 -1.58 -15.11 9.31
CA ARG A 90 -2.40 -13.96 8.94
C ARG A 90 -1.59 -12.69 9.07
N HIS A 91 -1.80 -11.78 8.12
CA HIS A 91 -1.25 -10.43 8.19
C HIS A 91 -2.29 -9.43 7.66
N ILE A 92 -2.04 -8.16 7.89
CA ILE A 92 -2.93 -7.07 7.50
C ILE A 92 -2.16 -6.15 6.56
N LEU A 93 -2.82 -5.70 5.50
CA LEU A 93 -2.34 -4.57 4.71
C LEU A 93 -3.14 -3.34 5.10
N HIS A 94 -2.46 -2.22 5.41
CA HIS A 94 -3.13 -0.95 5.66
C HIS A 94 -2.89 -0.04 4.46
N SER A 95 -3.94 0.21 3.69
CA SER A 95 -3.90 1.07 2.51
C SER A 95 -4.57 2.39 2.83
N ALA A 96 -3.78 3.45 2.88
CA ALA A 96 -4.21 4.80 3.19
C ALA A 96 -4.24 5.68 1.94
N ALA A 97 -5.21 6.58 1.87
CA ALA A 97 -5.32 7.60 0.84
C ALA A 97 -5.74 8.93 1.46
N VAL A 98 -5.04 10.01 1.09
CA VAL A 98 -5.29 11.36 1.58
C VAL A 98 -5.37 12.31 0.40
N ILE A 99 -6.43 13.14 0.37
CA ILE A 99 -6.59 14.18 -0.65
C ILE A 99 -6.32 15.54 -0.04
N PHE A 100 -5.54 16.34 -0.75
CA PHE A 100 -5.29 17.75 -0.49
C PHE A 100 -5.96 18.62 -1.56
N GLU A 101 -6.56 19.72 -1.12
CA GLU A 101 -7.10 20.79 -1.96
C GLU A 101 -6.78 22.13 -1.31
N GLY A 102 -6.24 23.09 -2.08
CA GLY A 102 -5.85 24.40 -1.54
C GLY A 102 -4.81 24.32 -0.41
N GLY A 103 -3.90 23.33 -0.45
CA GLY A 103 -2.86 23.14 0.56
C GLY A 103 -3.33 22.52 1.88
N ARG A 104 -4.56 22.02 1.96
CA ARG A 104 -5.14 21.40 3.18
C ARG A 104 -5.63 19.99 2.88
N PRO A 105 -5.54 19.05 3.84
CA PRO A 105 -6.17 17.75 3.72
C PRO A 105 -7.70 17.93 3.79
N VAL A 106 -8.41 17.43 2.79
CA VAL A 106 -9.88 17.55 2.68
C VAL A 106 -10.60 16.21 2.78
N TRP A 107 -9.87 15.11 2.61
CA TRP A 107 -10.39 13.76 2.75
C TRP A 107 -9.27 12.78 3.07
N ARG A 108 -9.59 11.76 3.86
CA ARG A 108 -8.73 10.60 4.10
C ARG A 108 -9.53 9.35 4.32
N HIS A 109 -8.97 8.23 3.93
CA HIS A 109 -9.55 6.92 4.18
C HIS A 109 -8.47 5.86 4.29
N ILE A 110 -8.68 4.89 5.20
CA ILE A 110 -7.78 3.76 5.38
C ILE A 110 -8.61 2.48 5.39
N GLN A 111 -8.23 1.52 4.56
CA GLN A 111 -8.76 0.17 4.59
C GLN A 111 -7.68 -0.81 5.02
N SER A 112 -8.10 -1.84 5.77
CA SER A 112 -7.20 -2.80 6.41
C SER A 112 -7.61 -4.23 6.09
N PRO A 113 -7.50 -4.68 4.82
CA PRO A 113 -7.77 -6.06 4.45
C PRO A 113 -6.84 -7.03 5.18
N ARG A 114 -7.39 -8.20 5.52
CA ARG A 114 -6.69 -9.29 6.19
C ARG A 114 -6.48 -10.43 5.22
N LEU A 115 -5.24 -10.92 5.15
CA LEU A 115 -4.85 -11.99 4.27
C LEU A 115 -4.38 -13.19 5.11
N HIS A 116 -4.78 -14.39 4.71
CA HIS A 116 -4.30 -15.63 5.33
C HIS A 116 -3.48 -16.40 4.32
N MET A 117 -2.16 -16.43 4.54
CA MET A 117 -1.24 -17.18 3.70
C MET A 117 -1.26 -18.66 4.10
N ARG A 118 -1.33 -19.55 3.11
CA ARG A 118 -1.17 -20.99 3.35
C ARG A 118 0.27 -21.31 3.74
N PRO A 119 0.55 -22.46 4.39
CA PRO A 119 1.92 -22.93 4.52
C PRO A 119 2.54 -23.11 3.13
N LEU A 120 3.72 -22.53 2.92
CA LEU A 120 4.51 -22.63 1.68
C LEU A 120 5.76 -23.44 1.95
N SER A 121 6.18 -24.28 1.01
CA SER A 121 7.47 -24.96 1.12
C SER A 121 8.62 -24.00 0.80
N PRO A 122 9.81 -24.22 1.38
CA PRO A 122 10.99 -23.42 1.07
C PRO A 122 11.32 -23.40 -0.43
N GLU A 123 11.21 -24.55 -1.09
CA GLU A 123 11.49 -24.71 -2.52
C GLU A 123 10.54 -23.88 -3.38
N TYR A 124 9.25 -23.78 -2.99
CA TYR A 124 8.29 -22.94 -3.71
C TYR A 124 8.53 -21.45 -3.50
N ILE A 125 8.95 -21.05 -2.28
CA ILE A 125 9.35 -19.67 -1.99
C ILE A 125 10.55 -19.27 -2.84
N ASP A 126 11.59 -20.14 -2.89
CA ASP A 126 12.80 -19.91 -3.67
C ASP A 126 12.49 -19.74 -5.16
N ASP A 127 11.78 -20.72 -5.73
CA ASP A 127 11.37 -20.69 -7.14
C ASP A 127 10.53 -19.45 -7.50
N TYR A 128 9.57 -19.08 -6.63
CA TYR A 128 8.74 -17.89 -6.83
C TYR A 128 9.58 -16.60 -6.86
N VAL A 129 10.46 -16.41 -5.86
CA VAL A 129 11.29 -15.21 -5.79
C VAL A 129 12.26 -15.15 -6.96
N ASP A 130 12.91 -16.27 -7.30
CA ASP A 130 13.88 -16.31 -8.40
C ASP A 130 13.24 -15.96 -9.76
N ARG A 131 11.96 -16.33 -9.98
CA ARG A 131 11.23 -15.99 -11.21
C ARG A 131 10.66 -14.57 -11.25
N HIS A 132 10.38 -13.97 -10.11
CA HIS A 132 9.65 -12.69 -10.04
C HIS A 132 10.50 -11.52 -9.54
N TRP A 133 11.74 -11.75 -9.14
CA TRP A 133 12.67 -10.66 -8.81
C TRP A 133 13.19 -9.99 -10.09
N PRO A 134 13.31 -8.64 -10.19
CA PRO A 134 13.20 -7.65 -9.10
C PRO A 134 11.80 -7.04 -8.90
N ASP A 135 10.77 -7.49 -9.57
CA ASP A 135 9.42 -6.90 -9.51
C ASP A 135 8.83 -6.91 -8.09
N LEU A 136 9.28 -7.83 -7.24
CA LEU A 136 8.84 -7.95 -5.85
C LEU A 136 9.41 -6.87 -4.93
N ALA A 137 10.51 -6.21 -5.29
CA ALA A 137 11.16 -5.18 -4.48
C ALA A 137 10.24 -3.96 -4.18
N GLY A 138 9.22 -3.75 -5.03
CA GLY A 138 8.23 -2.69 -4.84
C GLY A 138 7.09 -3.03 -3.89
N SER A 139 6.94 -4.31 -3.48
CA SER A 139 5.78 -4.81 -2.73
C SER A 139 6.13 -5.09 -1.27
N VAL A 140 5.35 -4.52 -0.35
CA VAL A 140 5.38 -4.97 1.05
C VAL A 140 4.84 -6.39 1.12
N GLY A 141 5.54 -7.30 1.84
CA GLY A 141 5.20 -8.73 1.86
C GLY A 141 5.83 -9.57 0.74
N ALA A 142 6.53 -8.95 -0.23
CA ALA A 142 7.26 -9.61 -1.31
C ALA A 142 6.38 -10.52 -2.20
N TYR A 143 5.11 -10.18 -2.41
CA TYR A 143 4.20 -10.89 -3.30
C TYR A 143 3.34 -9.93 -4.12
N ARG A 144 2.77 -10.43 -5.22
CA ARG A 144 1.81 -9.71 -6.06
C ARG A 144 0.54 -10.57 -6.18
N ILE A 145 -0.54 -10.09 -5.54
CA ILE A 145 -1.81 -10.84 -5.48
C ILE A 145 -2.55 -10.85 -6.82
N GLU A 146 -2.28 -9.87 -7.68
CA GLU A 146 -2.81 -9.79 -9.04
C GLU A 146 -2.13 -10.76 -10.03
N GLY A 147 -1.12 -11.48 -9.57
CA GLY A 147 -0.38 -12.48 -10.33
C GLY A 147 -0.30 -13.82 -9.62
N GLU A 148 0.80 -14.54 -9.82
CA GLU A 148 1.02 -15.86 -9.22
C GLU A 148 0.99 -15.85 -7.68
N GLY A 149 1.33 -14.72 -7.05
CA GLY A 149 1.23 -14.55 -5.60
C GLY A 149 -0.16 -14.78 -5.04
N ALA A 150 -1.23 -14.74 -5.86
CA ALA A 150 -2.57 -15.14 -5.44
C ALA A 150 -2.61 -16.60 -4.91
N ARG A 151 -1.75 -17.47 -5.40
CA ARG A 151 -1.65 -18.89 -4.95
C ARG A 151 -1.19 -19.02 -3.50
N PHE A 152 -0.61 -17.98 -2.93
CA PHE A 152 -0.15 -17.99 -1.53
C PHE A 152 -1.31 -17.97 -0.54
N PHE A 153 -2.49 -17.49 -0.92
CA PHE A 153 -3.57 -17.21 0.01
C PHE A 153 -4.66 -18.27 0.02
N THR A 154 -5.18 -18.53 1.22
CA THR A 154 -6.38 -19.33 1.44
C THR A 154 -7.62 -18.46 1.59
N SER A 155 -7.44 -17.21 2.07
CA SER A 155 -8.53 -16.25 2.17
C SER A 155 -8.01 -14.82 2.19
N VAL A 156 -8.83 -13.92 1.66
CA VAL A 156 -8.68 -12.47 1.77
C VAL A 156 -10.01 -11.92 2.30
N THR A 157 -9.95 -11.13 3.35
CA THR A 157 -11.13 -10.48 3.95
C THR A 157 -10.95 -8.97 3.87
N GLY A 158 -11.92 -8.28 3.28
CA GLY A 158 -11.88 -6.84 3.03
C GLY A 158 -11.88 -6.52 1.55
N ASP A 159 -11.57 -5.27 1.23
CA ASP A 159 -11.61 -4.74 -0.14
C ASP A 159 -10.38 -5.17 -0.94
N PHE A 160 -10.62 -5.71 -2.16
CA PHE A 160 -9.55 -6.22 -3.02
C PHE A 160 -8.69 -5.08 -3.62
N PHE A 161 -9.27 -3.92 -3.88
CA PHE A 161 -8.49 -2.76 -4.34
C PHE A 161 -7.56 -2.24 -3.25
N ALA A 162 -8.02 -2.30 -1.99
CA ALA A 162 -7.15 -1.98 -0.86
C ALA A 162 -5.99 -2.98 -0.71
N VAL A 163 -6.18 -4.28 -1.05
CA VAL A 163 -5.05 -5.23 -1.11
C VAL A 163 -4.01 -4.79 -2.14
N GLN A 164 -4.44 -4.20 -3.25
CA GLN A 164 -3.56 -3.67 -4.29
C GLN A 164 -2.99 -2.26 -3.96
N GLY A 165 -3.29 -1.70 -2.79
CA GLY A 165 -2.67 -0.48 -2.28
C GLY A 165 -3.51 0.79 -2.35
N LEU A 166 -4.79 0.73 -2.77
CA LEU A 166 -5.65 1.91 -2.82
C LEU A 166 -7.07 1.58 -2.36
N PRO A 167 -7.66 2.31 -1.39
CA PRO A 167 -9.07 2.22 -1.04
C PRO A 167 -9.94 2.88 -2.13
N LEU A 168 -10.04 2.18 -3.30
CA LEU A 168 -10.57 2.76 -4.54
C LEU A 168 -12.04 3.13 -4.43
N LEU A 169 -12.90 2.27 -3.90
CA LEU A 169 -14.34 2.53 -3.87
C LEU A 169 -14.69 3.75 -3.00
N PRO A 170 -14.20 3.90 -1.76
CA PRO A 170 -14.42 5.12 -0.99
C PRO A 170 -13.85 6.38 -1.64
N LEU A 171 -12.73 6.24 -2.38
CA LEU A 171 -12.14 7.35 -3.12
C LEU A 171 -13.05 7.79 -4.29
N LEU A 172 -13.57 6.84 -5.07
CA LEU A 172 -14.50 7.14 -6.16
C LEU A 172 -15.80 7.77 -5.65
N ASP A 173 -16.33 7.27 -4.53
CA ASP A 173 -17.51 7.85 -3.88
C ASP A 173 -17.28 9.32 -3.50
N TYR A 174 -16.14 9.62 -2.85
CA TYR A 174 -15.77 11.00 -2.54
C TYR A 174 -15.67 11.87 -3.79
N LEU A 175 -15.01 11.37 -4.85
CA LEU A 175 -14.85 12.15 -6.11
C LEU A 175 -16.20 12.41 -6.79
N ALA A 176 -17.13 11.45 -6.76
CA ALA A 176 -18.47 11.59 -7.27
C ALA A 176 -19.29 12.61 -6.48
N LEU A 177 -19.29 12.50 -5.14
CA LEU A 177 -19.98 13.46 -4.26
C LEU A 177 -19.48 14.89 -4.42
N ARG A 178 -18.22 15.07 -4.76
CA ARG A 178 -17.61 16.38 -5.04
C ARG A 178 -17.78 16.84 -6.49
N GLY A 179 -18.40 16.03 -7.35
CA GLY A 179 -18.62 16.35 -8.77
C GLY A 179 -17.34 16.30 -9.63
N HIS A 180 -16.29 15.64 -9.15
CA HIS A 180 -15.04 15.45 -9.93
C HIS A 180 -15.17 14.36 -10.97
N ILE A 181 -16.08 13.41 -10.78
CA ILE A 181 -16.44 12.37 -11.75
C ILE A 181 -17.96 12.28 -11.87
N ALA A 182 -18.44 11.87 -13.04
CA ALA A 182 -19.86 11.58 -13.26
C ALA A 182 -20.27 10.25 -12.57
N THR A 183 -21.55 10.15 -12.17
CA THR A 183 -22.19 8.96 -11.61
C THR A 183 -23.39 8.56 -12.43
#